data_92f769ef06b36673859229ec36f87b8f
#
_entry.id   92f769ef06b36673859229ec36f87b8f
#
_cell.length_a   1.000
_cell.length_b   1.000
_cell.length_c   1.000
_cell.angle_alpha   90.00
_cell.angle_beta   90.00
_cell.angle_gamma   90.00
#
_symmetry.space_group_name_H-M   'P 1'
#
loop_
_entity.id
_entity.type
_entity.pdbx_description
1 polymer ?
#
loop_
_entity_poly.entity_id
_entity_poly.type
_entity_poly.pdbx_seq_one_letter_code
_entity_poly.pdbx_strand_id
1 'polypeptide(L)'
;MRYNRDNVSVLVILDKRRAKKSGLFPVKIEVIFQRIQKYYPILVDMSEEDWNEIVANWDHLPDSNQVKVKFARACREVNCILDEGQFSFEALDARYSMATELTLDKGMDIMRSEFYCEGKINSSLMVRYAMECVQRFAGVGVRFNDVNADWLKRFERFILDERKSLATVDIYMKAVKATYRRAIAIGYVNPSRYPFGRDRYVIPKAAPRSVGLSLEDLEKFRNYKGTRAMERYRDLWMFSYLSGGMNFRDLIFLQYRNIVGDEICYMPSIITVPDDSKLVHVPITDEMREILRRWGNPNRGKPGMYLFRYVKGRLTEEEKAVLVRKVICLCNRALRKISSEIGIPAFTTLAAKRSAR
;
A
#
# COMPACT_ATOMS: atom_id res chain seq x y z
N MET A 1 18.33 8.20 30.74
CA MET A 1 17.16 7.67 30.02
C MET A 1 16.50 6.62 30.91
N ARG A 2 15.43 7.04 31.60
CA ARG A 2 14.73 6.18 32.57
C ARG A 2 13.22 6.44 32.51
N TYR A 3 12.45 5.38 32.53
CA TYR A 3 11.01 5.38 32.63
C TYR A 3 10.60 4.55 33.86
N ASN A 4 9.65 5.02 34.65
CA ASN A 4 9.16 4.33 35.85
C ASN A 4 7.63 4.32 35.87
N ARG A 5 7.04 3.15 36.15
CA ARG A 5 5.61 2.98 36.42
C ARG A 5 5.38 1.75 37.29
N ASP A 6 4.58 1.84 38.33
CA ASP A 6 4.13 0.73 39.18
C ASP A 6 5.28 -0.19 39.65
N ASN A 7 6.37 0.42 40.18
CA ASN A 7 7.59 -0.24 40.62
C ASN A 7 8.38 -0.97 39.52
N VAL A 8 8.03 -0.76 38.23
CA VAL A 8 8.83 -1.21 37.09
C VAL A 8 9.65 -0.03 36.58
N SER A 9 10.97 -0.23 36.50
CA SER A 9 11.90 0.74 35.91
C SER A 9 12.42 0.21 34.57
N VAL A 10 12.39 1.03 33.52
CA VAL A 10 12.99 0.74 32.22
C VAL A 10 14.12 1.73 31.98
N LEU A 11 15.31 1.25 31.68
CA LEU A 11 16.49 2.07 31.40
C LEU A 11 17.14 1.64 30.09
N VAL A 12 17.89 2.56 29.48
CA VAL A 12 18.83 2.22 28.40
C VAL A 12 20.24 2.31 28.98
N ILE A 13 21.03 1.30 28.71
CA ILE A 13 22.40 1.22 29.20
C ILE A 13 23.38 0.83 28.08
N LEU A 14 24.61 1.30 28.17
CA LEU A 14 25.75 0.80 27.41
C LEU A 14 26.42 -0.31 28.24
N ASP A 15 26.40 -1.55 27.74
CA ASP A 15 27.02 -2.69 28.47
C ASP A 15 28.52 -2.76 28.20
N LYS A 16 29.26 -2.05 29.01
CA LYS A 16 30.75 -1.99 28.94
C LYS A 16 31.46 -3.26 29.36
N ARG A 17 30.76 -4.25 29.94
CA ARG A 17 31.37 -5.51 30.43
C ARG A 17 31.84 -6.43 29.30
N ARG A 18 31.33 -6.24 28.09
CA ARG A 18 31.60 -7.06 26.91
C ARG A 18 31.87 -6.19 25.70
N ALA A 19 33.10 -5.71 25.55
CA ALA A 19 33.54 -5.07 24.32
C ALA A 19 33.54 -6.10 23.17
N LYS A 20 33.01 -5.72 22.02
CA LYS A 20 33.11 -6.51 20.79
C LYS A 20 34.53 -6.37 20.20
N LYS A 21 34.91 -7.27 19.29
CA LYS A 21 36.19 -7.20 18.56
C LYS A 21 36.39 -5.88 17.79
N SER A 22 35.29 -5.17 17.51
CA SER A 22 35.26 -3.84 16.86
C SER A 22 35.50 -2.67 17.81
N GLY A 23 35.72 -2.90 19.11
CA GLY A 23 35.81 -1.83 20.12
C GLY A 23 34.48 -1.20 20.54
N LEU A 24 33.36 -1.64 19.96
CA LEU A 24 32.04 -1.14 20.28
C LEU A 24 31.40 -1.93 21.43
N PHE A 25 30.49 -1.27 22.15
CA PHE A 25 29.75 -1.86 23.26
C PHE A 25 28.29 -2.04 22.88
N PRO A 26 27.62 -3.15 23.27
CA PRO A 26 26.21 -3.35 23.00
C PRO A 26 25.36 -2.44 23.89
N VAL A 27 24.37 -1.79 23.29
CA VAL A 27 23.32 -1.07 24.01
C VAL A 27 22.21 -2.04 24.37
N LYS A 28 21.71 -1.95 25.58
CA LYS A 28 20.64 -2.82 26.12
C LYS A 28 19.54 -2.01 26.78
N ILE A 29 18.34 -2.56 26.80
CA ILE A 29 17.29 -2.15 27.70
C ILE A 29 17.44 -2.96 29.00
N GLU A 30 17.51 -2.28 30.11
CA GLU A 30 17.44 -2.86 31.44
C GLU A 30 16.05 -2.64 31.99
N VAL A 31 15.42 -3.72 32.46
CA VAL A 31 14.13 -3.66 33.14
C VAL A 31 14.31 -4.15 34.56
N ILE A 32 13.87 -3.36 35.54
CA ILE A 32 13.99 -3.65 36.97
C ILE A 32 12.59 -3.74 37.54
N PHE A 33 12.28 -4.87 38.20
CA PHE A 33 11.06 -5.10 38.94
C PHE A 33 11.35 -5.94 40.17
N GLN A 34 10.83 -5.53 41.34
CA GLN A 34 11.02 -6.23 42.62
C GLN A 34 12.52 -6.58 42.91
N ARG A 35 13.43 -5.63 42.62
CA ARG A 35 14.91 -5.80 42.78
C ARG A 35 15.55 -6.81 41.81
N ILE A 36 14.79 -7.44 40.89
CA ILE A 36 15.30 -8.29 39.84
C ILE A 36 15.59 -7.42 38.63
N GLN A 37 16.78 -7.61 38.03
CA GLN A 37 17.22 -6.90 36.82
C GLN A 37 17.26 -7.87 35.65
N LYS A 38 16.68 -7.48 34.50
CA LYS A 38 16.76 -8.25 33.26
C LYS A 38 17.15 -7.36 32.09
N TYR A 39 18.01 -7.91 31.21
CA TYR A 39 18.60 -7.18 30.11
C TYR A 39 18.05 -7.68 28.76
N TYR A 40 17.59 -6.77 27.93
CA TYR A 40 17.08 -7.05 26.59
C TYR A 40 17.99 -6.40 25.53
N PRO A 41 18.60 -7.19 24.62
CA PRO A 41 19.44 -6.65 23.58
C PRO A 41 18.61 -5.89 22.55
N ILE A 42 19.08 -4.71 22.16
CA ILE A 42 18.41 -3.90 21.12
C ILE A 42 19.12 -3.90 19.77
N LEU A 43 20.16 -4.74 19.64
CA LEU A 43 20.95 -4.90 18.42
C LEU A 43 21.61 -3.61 17.91
N VAL A 44 21.92 -2.70 18.81
CA VAL A 44 22.66 -1.48 18.54
C VAL A 44 23.98 -1.58 19.31
N ASP A 45 25.08 -1.33 18.61
CA ASP A 45 26.41 -1.24 19.20
C ASP A 45 26.95 0.15 18.93
N MET A 46 27.65 0.75 19.89
CA MET A 46 28.23 2.08 19.73
C MET A 46 29.50 2.26 20.57
N SER A 47 30.26 3.28 20.23
CA SER A 47 31.39 3.72 21.03
C SER A 47 30.93 4.38 22.33
N GLU A 48 31.81 4.58 23.24
CA GLU A 48 31.52 5.32 24.47
C GLU A 48 31.31 6.81 24.19
N GLU A 49 31.95 7.35 23.17
CA GLU A 49 31.80 8.74 22.72
C GLU A 49 30.39 8.98 22.14
N ASP A 50 29.96 8.15 21.19
CA ASP A 50 28.62 8.21 20.61
C ASP A 50 27.52 8.04 21.67
N TRP A 51 27.76 7.15 22.65
CA TRP A 51 26.84 6.96 23.75
C TRP A 51 26.70 8.21 24.62
N ASN A 52 27.81 8.86 24.97
CA ASN A 52 27.80 10.09 25.76
C ASN A 52 27.09 11.23 25.01
N GLU A 53 27.26 11.32 23.70
CA GLU A 53 26.56 12.28 22.85
C GLU A 53 25.04 12.02 22.86
N ILE A 54 24.61 10.75 22.71
CA ILE A 54 23.20 10.36 22.79
C ILE A 54 22.62 10.71 24.16
N VAL A 55 23.33 10.43 25.24
CA VAL A 55 22.87 10.73 26.60
C VAL A 55 22.72 12.23 26.82
N ALA A 56 23.68 13.03 26.36
CA ALA A 56 23.67 14.47 26.49
C ALA A 56 22.52 15.15 25.70
N ASN A 57 22.17 14.60 24.54
CA ASN A 57 21.20 15.17 23.61
C ASN A 57 19.89 14.39 23.55
N TRP A 58 19.56 13.58 24.55
CA TRP A 58 18.41 12.65 24.50
C TRP A 58 17.10 13.29 24.10
N ASP A 59 16.74 14.42 24.67
CA ASP A 59 15.46 15.09 24.43
C ASP A 59 15.40 15.72 23.02
N HIS A 60 16.54 16.05 22.44
CA HIS A 60 16.69 16.63 21.10
C HIS A 60 16.90 15.59 20.00
N LEU A 61 17.04 14.32 20.34
CA LEU A 61 17.18 13.24 19.36
C LEU A 61 15.91 13.15 18.50
N PRO A 62 16.07 12.97 17.18
CA PRO A 62 14.91 12.73 16.32
C PRO A 62 14.18 11.45 16.75
N ASP A 63 12.85 11.43 16.61
CA ASP A 63 12.02 10.28 16.97
C ASP A 63 12.37 9.01 16.16
N SER A 64 13.09 9.17 15.06
CA SER A 64 13.63 8.07 14.25
C SER A 64 14.94 7.48 14.82
N ASN A 65 15.52 8.05 15.88
CA ASN A 65 16.74 7.49 16.48
C ASN A 65 16.47 6.09 17.02
N GLN A 66 17.31 5.14 16.62
CA GLN A 66 17.12 3.71 16.93
C GLN A 66 17.05 3.39 18.42
N VAL A 67 17.87 4.05 19.22
CA VAL A 67 17.90 3.83 20.67
C VAL A 67 16.61 4.35 21.28
N LYS A 68 16.17 5.57 20.88
CA LYS A 68 14.91 6.18 21.32
C LYS A 68 13.70 5.33 20.94
N VAL A 69 13.64 4.82 19.71
CA VAL A 69 12.59 3.91 19.22
C VAL A 69 12.50 2.63 20.03
N LYS A 70 13.67 2.00 20.33
CA LYS A 70 13.72 0.75 21.10
C LYS A 70 13.34 0.96 22.55
N PHE A 71 13.75 2.08 23.13
CA PHE A 71 13.35 2.47 24.48
C PHE A 71 11.84 2.74 24.58
N ALA A 72 11.30 3.55 23.68
CA ALA A 72 9.86 3.82 23.62
C ALA A 72 9.02 2.55 23.45
N ARG A 73 9.53 1.58 22.67
CA ARG A 73 8.90 0.27 22.55
C ARG A 73 8.90 -0.48 23.88
N ALA A 74 10.05 -0.55 24.59
CA ALA A 74 10.12 -1.23 25.87
C ALA A 74 9.13 -0.64 26.88
N CYS A 75 9.06 0.68 26.95
CA CYS A 75 8.10 1.39 27.81
C CYS A 75 6.64 1.05 27.46
N ARG A 76 6.32 0.98 26.17
CA ARG A 76 4.96 0.62 25.70
C ARG A 76 4.61 -0.81 26.08
N GLU A 77 5.49 -1.79 25.87
CA GLU A 77 5.22 -3.19 26.25
C GLU A 77 5.02 -3.34 27.74
N VAL A 78 5.83 -2.65 28.56
CA VAL A 78 5.66 -2.61 30.01
C VAL A 78 4.30 -2.00 30.37
N ASN A 79 3.91 -0.87 29.73
CA ASN A 79 2.61 -0.24 29.98
C ASN A 79 1.44 -1.17 29.62
N CYS A 80 1.49 -1.84 28.48
CA CYS A 80 0.46 -2.79 28.08
C CYS A 80 0.29 -3.93 29.11
N ILE A 81 1.41 -4.45 29.65
CA ILE A 81 1.36 -5.50 30.67
C ILE A 81 0.72 -4.97 31.96
N LEU A 82 1.12 -3.76 32.38
CA LEU A 82 0.57 -3.13 33.58
C LEU A 82 -0.92 -2.76 33.43
N ASP A 83 -1.36 -2.36 32.25
CA ASP A 83 -2.76 -2.06 31.94
C ASP A 83 -3.63 -3.34 31.91
N GLU A 84 -3.06 -4.50 31.60
CA GLU A 84 -3.73 -5.81 31.60
C GLU A 84 -3.73 -6.50 32.98
N GLY A 85 -2.87 -6.04 33.90
CA GLY A 85 -2.78 -6.62 35.24
C GLY A 85 -1.44 -6.36 35.92
N GLN A 86 -0.90 -7.37 36.60
CA GLN A 86 0.41 -7.26 37.24
C GLN A 86 1.56 -7.51 36.26
N PHE A 87 2.64 -6.75 36.41
CA PHE A 87 3.85 -6.97 35.65
C PHE A 87 4.52 -8.30 36.01
N SER A 88 4.94 -9.07 35.01
CA SER A 88 5.83 -10.20 35.19
C SER A 88 6.89 -10.21 34.04
N PHE A 89 8.07 -10.75 34.36
CA PHE A 89 9.12 -10.92 33.33
C PHE A 89 8.74 -11.97 32.29
N GLU A 90 7.92 -12.97 32.65
CA GLU A 90 7.42 -13.98 31.70
C GLU A 90 6.52 -13.32 30.64
N ALA A 91 5.62 -12.42 31.05
CA ALA A 91 4.77 -11.66 30.14
C ALA A 91 5.61 -10.75 29.23
N LEU A 92 6.63 -10.09 29.79
CA LEU A 92 7.54 -9.24 29.01
C LEU A 92 8.39 -10.08 28.05
N ASP A 93 8.90 -11.23 28.47
CA ASP A 93 9.66 -12.16 27.62
C ASP A 93 8.80 -12.69 26.47
N ALA A 94 7.58 -13.09 26.75
CA ALA A 94 6.65 -13.52 25.70
C ALA A 94 6.46 -12.43 24.65
N ARG A 95 6.26 -11.16 25.05
CA ARG A 95 6.12 -10.02 24.14
C ARG A 95 7.41 -9.70 23.40
N TYR A 96 8.58 -9.79 24.06
CA TYR A 96 9.87 -9.60 23.43
C TYR A 96 10.24 -10.77 22.51
N SER A 97 9.92 -12.03 22.86
CA SER A 97 10.13 -13.19 21.98
C SER A 97 9.16 -13.19 20.80
N MET A 98 7.90 -12.83 20.97
CA MET A 98 6.97 -12.58 19.86
C MET A 98 7.51 -11.48 18.93
N ALA A 99 8.21 -10.51 19.47
CA ALA A 99 8.84 -9.45 18.71
C ALA A 99 10.11 -9.91 17.96
N THR A 100 10.84 -10.89 18.47
CA THR A 100 11.92 -11.56 17.74
C THR A 100 11.41 -12.50 16.66
N GLU A 101 10.15 -12.88 16.72
CA GLU A 101 9.44 -13.72 15.74
C GLU A 101 8.59 -12.93 14.75
N LEU A 102 8.75 -11.61 14.66
CA LEU A 102 8.09 -10.88 13.57
C LEU A 102 8.65 -11.36 12.24
N THR A 103 7.83 -12.08 11.52
CA THR A 103 8.13 -12.57 10.18
C THR A 103 7.65 -11.59 9.12
N LEU A 104 8.16 -11.71 7.91
CA LEU A 104 7.80 -10.85 6.80
C LEU A 104 6.28 -10.88 6.53
N ASP A 105 5.70 -12.08 6.53
CA ASP A 105 4.26 -12.27 6.33
C ASP A 105 3.41 -11.66 7.45
N LYS A 106 3.80 -11.80 8.71
CA LYS A 106 3.14 -11.09 9.84
C LYS A 106 3.23 -9.58 9.68
N GLY A 107 4.41 -9.06 9.30
CA GLY A 107 4.59 -7.63 9.04
C GLY A 107 3.73 -7.12 7.88
N MET A 108 3.59 -7.93 6.83
CA MET A 108 2.70 -7.63 5.70
C MET A 108 1.22 -7.67 6.12
N ASP A 109 0.81 -8.60 6.97
CA ASP A 109 -0.57 -8.70 7.44
C ASP A 109 -0.96 -7.51 8.34
N ILE A 110 -0.05 -7.06 9.21
CA ILE A 110 -0.23 -5.83 9.98
C ILE A 110 -0.43 -4.63 9.03
N MET A 111 0.45 -4.45 8.05
CA MET A 111 0.37 -3.36 7.07
C MET A 111 -0.94 -3.43 6.25
N ARG A 112 -1.37 -4.64 5.88
CA ARG A 112 -2.64 -4.89 5.19
C ARG A 112 -3.83 -4.42 6.03
N SER A 113 -3.82 -4.79 7.31
CA SER A 113 -4.90 -4.44 8.26
C SER A 113 -4.98 -2.94 8.50
N GLU A 114 -3.85 -2.25 8.64
CA GLU A 114 -3.82 -0.79 8.76
C GLU A 114 -4.39 -0.10 7.51
N PHE A 115 -3.98 -0.52 6.30
CA PHE A 115 -4.56 0.01 5.07
C PHE A 115 -6.07 -0.23 4.98
N TYR A 116 -6.54 -1.38 5.47
CA TYR A 116 -7.96 -1.67 5.53
C TYR A 116 -8.71 -0.71 6.46
N CYS A 117 -8.22 -0.53 7.68
CA CYS A 117 -8.79 0.41 8.67
C CYS A 117 -8.78 1.86 8.18
N GLU A 118 -7.75 2.26 7.42
CA GLU A 118 -7.66 3.58 6.78
C GLU A 118 -8.56 3.73 5.53
N GLY A 119 -9.35 2.73 5.18
CA GLY A 119 -10.18 2.73 3.96
C GLY A 119 -9.41 2.60 2.64
N LYS A 120 -8.09 2.34 2.69
CA LYS A 120 -7.22 2.13 1.52
C LYS A 120 -7.34 0.70 0.98
N ILE A 121 -8.56 0.29 0.60
CA ILE A 121 -8.89 -1.10 0.25
C ILE A 121 -8.00 -1.67 -0.86
N ASN A 122 -7.73 -0.89 -1.91
CA ASN A 122 -6.86 -1.36 -3.01
C ASN A 122 -5.43 -1.64 -2.55
N SER A 123 -4.88 -0.80 -1.67
CA SER A 123 -3.54 -1.00 -1.09
C SER A 123 -3.52 -2.24 -0.20
N SER A 124 -4.53 -2.42 0.65
CA SER A 124 -4.72 -3.62 1.46
C SER A 124 -4.75 -4.89 0.60
N LEU A 125 -5.53 -4.90 -0.48
CA LEU A 125 -5.60 -6.03 -1.41
C LEU A 125 -4.27 -6.31 -2.12
N MET A 126 -3.52 -5.27 -2.52
CA MET A 126 -2.20 -5.45 -3.15
C MET A 126 -1.19 -6.08 -2.18
N VAL A 127 -1.18 -5.64 -0.92
CA VAL A 127 -0.34 -6.25 0.12
C VAL A 127 -0.73 -7.71 0.35
N ARG A 128 -2.04 -8.02 0.40
CA ARG A 128 -2.53 -9.41 0.52
C ARG A 128 -2.00 -10.31 -0.60
N TYR A 129 -2.13 -9.89 -1.86
CA TYR A 129 -1.64 -10.68 -2.99
C TYR A 129 -0.12 -10.86 -2.99
N ALA A 130 0.62 -9.83 -2.56
CA ALA A 130 2.06 -9.93 -2.41
C ALA A 130 2.43 -10.92 -1.30
N MET A 131 1.73 -10.88 -0.15
CA MET A 131 1.91 -11.80 0.97
C MET A 131 1.61 -13.26 0.56
N GLU A 132 0.47 -13.50 -0.08
CA GLU A 132 0.12 -14.84 -0.60
C GLU A 132 1.17 -15.36 -1.59
N CYS A 133 1.76 -14.48 -2.40
CA CYS A 133 2.84 -14.84 -3.32
C CYS A 133 4.14 -15.19 -2.57
N VAL A 134 4.50 -14.43 -1.53
CA VAL A 134 5.64 -14.73 -0.65
C VAL A 134 5.45 -16.09 0.02
N GLN A 135 4.25 -16.37 0.53
CA GLN A 135 3.93 -17.63 1.19
C GLN A 135 4.01 -18.83 0.23
N ARG A 136 3.59 -18.67 -1.03
CA ARG A 136 3.78 -19.74 -2.05
C ARG A 136 5.24 -19.96 -2.40
N PHE A 137 6.05 -18.91 -2.40
CA PHE A 137 7.47 -18.99 -2.74
C PHE A 137 8.33 -19.58 -1.62
N ALA A 138 8.12 -19.14 -0.39
CA ALA A 138 9.05 -19.41 0.72
C ALA A 138 8.37 -20.03 1.96
N GLY A 139 7.06 -20.30 1.90
CA GLY A 139 6.29 -20.77 3.05
C GLY A 139 5.89 -19.63 3.99
N VAL A 140 5.25 -20.02 5.09
CA VAL A 140 4.85 -19.11 6.18
C VAL A 140 6.01 -18.94 7.16
N GLY A 141 6.17 -17.78 7.75
CA GLY A 141 7.16 -17.54 8.81
C GLY A 141 8.54 -17.12 8.29
N VAL A 142 8.62 -16.53 7.10
CA VAL A 142 9.88 -15.99 6.56
C VAL A 142 10.44 -14.90 7.47
N ARG A 143 11.64 -15.11 8.01
CA ARG A 143 12.30 -14.13 8.87
C ARG A 143 12.86 -12.98 8.05
N PHE A 144 12.80 -11.76 8.58
CA PHE A 144 13.44 -10.61 7.91
C PHE A 144 14.93 -10.81 7.62
N ASN A 145 15.62 -11.57 8.47
CA ASN A 145 17.05 -11.87 8.29
C ASN A 145 17.33 -12.76 7.08
N ASP A 146 16.38 -13.56 6.63
CA ASP A 146 16.51 -14.46 5.50
C ASP A 146 16.25 -13.73 4.16
N VAL A 147 15.61 -12.56 4.22
CA VAL A 147 15.30 -11.71 3.06
C VAL A 147 16.52 -10.85 2.71
N ASN A 148 17.43 -11.41 1.95
CA ASN A 148 18.60 -10.72 1.39
C ASN A 148 18.43 -10.45 -0.12
N ALA A 149 19.43 -9.85 -0.76
CA ALA A 149 19.37 -9.53 -2.19
C ALA A 149 19.19 -10.77 -3.08
N ASP A 150 19.78 -11.89 -2.73
CA ASP A 150 19.67 -13.14 -3.50
C ASP A 150 18.29 -13.78 -3.30
N TRP A 151 17.72 -13.70 -2.10
CA TRP A 151 16.34 -14.10 -1.86
C TRP A 151 15.36 -13.28 -2.73
N LEU A 152 15.56 -11.97 -2.81
CA LEU A 152 14.72 -11.08 -3.63
C LEU A 152 14.84 -11.39 -5.13
N LYS A 153 16.06 -11.68 -5.64
CA LYS A 153 16.26 -12.11 -7.03
C LYS A 153 15.55 -13.44 -7.33
N ARG A 154 15.61 -14.40 -6.41
CA ARG A 154 14.89 -15.68 -6.55
C ARG A 154 13.38 -15.48 -6.51
N PHE A 155 12.89 -14.60 -5.64
CA PHE A 155 11.46 -14.28 -5.56
C PHE A 155 10.98 -13.56 -6.83
N GLU A 156 11.77 -12.64 -7.40
CA GLU A 156 11.49 -12.03 -8.71
C GLU A 156 11.34 -13.09 -9.80
N ARG A 157 12.30 -14.00 -9.90
CA ARG A 157 12.26 -15.10 -10.88
C ARG A 157 11.01 -15.97 -10.70
N PHE A 158 10.69 -16.34 -9.47
CA PHE A 158 9.48 -17.10 -9.16
C PHE A 158 8.19 -16.38 -9.64
N ILE A 159 8.08 -15.07 -9.43
CA ILE A 159 6.93 -14.29 -9.91
C ILE A 159 6.85 -14.31 -11.45
N LEU A 160 7.99 -14.22 -12.14
CA LEU A 160 8.05 -14.26 -13.61
C LEU A 160 7.74 -15.66 -14.15
N ASP A 161 8.20 -16.72 -13.50
CA ASP A 161 7.91 -18.12 -13.85
C ASP A 161 6.41 -18.45 -13.70
N GLU A 162 5.72 -17.81 -12.74
CA GLU A 162 4.24 -17.83 -12.68
C GLU A 162 3.56 -17.03 -13.83
N ARG A 163 4.28 -16.65 -14.88
CA ARG A 163 3.83 -15.84 -16.04
C ARG A 163 3.23 -14.48 -15.65
N LYS A 164 3.64 -13.93 -14.51
CA LYS A 164 3.25 -12.58 -14.12
C LYS A 164 4.16 -11.54 -14.80
N SER A 165 3.68 -10.33 -14.89
CA SER A 165 4.41 -9.25 -15.56
C SER A 165 5.41 -8.57 -14.63
N LEU A 166 6.43 -7.89 -15.21
CA LEU A 166 7.34 -7.01 -14.46
C LEU A 166 6.59 -5.95 -13.63
N ALA A 167 5.43 -5.47 -14.10
CA ALA A 167 4.59 -4.58 -13.29
C ALA A 167 4.06 -5.24 -12.01
N THR A 168 3.79 -6.56 -12.05
CA THR A 168 3.40 -7.33 -10.86
C THR A 168 4.60 -7.49 -9.93
N VAL A 169 5.79 -7.76 -10.48
CA VAL A 169 7.04 -7.79 -9.71
C VAL A 169 7.26 -6.47 -8.98
N ASP A 170 7.15 -5.33 -9.68
CA ASP A 170 7.30 -4.00 -9.09
C ASP A 170 6.33 -3.78 -7.91
N ILE A 171 5.06 -4.13 -8.08
CA ILE A 171 4.04 -4.00 -7.02
C ILE A 171 4.37 -4.87 -5.81
N TYR A 172 4.69 -6.15 -6.02
CA TYR A 172 4.94 -7.09 -4.92
C TYR A 172 6.24 -6.75 -4.19
N MET A 173 7.30 -6.41 -4.92
CA MET A 173 8.56 -5.97 -4.34
C MET A 173 8.43 -4.66 -3.55
N LYS A 174 7.59 -3.73 -3.99
CA LYS A 174 7.28 -2.50 -3.24
C LYS A 174 6.55 -2.81 -1.93
N ALA A 175 5.65 -3.79 -1.91
CA ALA A 175 5.00 -4.23 -0.68
C ALA A 175 6.02 -4.82 0.30
N VAL A 176 6.89 -5.73 -0.15
CA VAL A 176 8.00 -6.30 0.67
C VAL A 176 8.91 -5.17 1.18
N LYS A 177 9.31 -4.24 0.31
CA LYS A 177 10.16 -3.09 0.66
C LYS A 177 9.52 -2.21 1.72
N ALA A 178 8.22 -1.90 1.59
CA ALA A 178 7.49 -1.08 2.54
C ALA A 178 7.39 -1.77 3.91
N THR A 179 7.08 -3.07 3.94
CA THR A 179 7.05 -3.88 5.15
C THR A 179 8.40 -3.90 5.85
N TYR A 180 9.49 -4.08 5.08
CA TYR A 180 10.84 -4.08 5.62
C TYR A 180 11.21 -2.72 6.25
N ARG A 181 10.89 -1.62 5.58
CA ARG A 181 11.10 -0.27 6.12
C ARG A 181 10.32 -0.02 7.41
N ARG A 182 9.08 -0.50 7.49
CA ARG A 182 8.27 -0.40 8.72
C ARG A 182 8.91 -1.20 9.85
N ALA A 183 9.37 -2.42 9.58
CA ALA A 183 10.05 -3.24 10.57
C ALA A 183 11.33 -2.57 11.10
N ILE A 184 12.07 -1.85 10.25
CA ILE A 184 13.21 -1.01 10.67
C ILE A 184 12.73 0.16 11.52
N ALA A 185 11.71 0.91 11.08
CA ALA A 185 11.22 2.10 11.78
C ALA A 185 10.74 1.80 13.21
N ILE A 186 10.12 0.64 13.42
CA ILE A 186 9.70 0.20 14.77
C ILE A 186 10.79 -0.58 15.51
N GLY A 187 12.00 -0.65 14.96
CA GLY A 187 13.17 -1.23 15.62
C GLY A 187 13.23 -2.76 15.65
N TYR A 188 12.41 -3.48 14.84
CA TYR A 188 12.50 -4.93 14.75
C TYR A 188 13.70 -5.42 13.94
N VAL A 189 14.11 -4.67 12.93
CA VAL A 189 15.19 -5.04 12.00
C VAL A 189 16.29 -4.00 12.05
N ASN A 190 17.56 -4.46 12.06
CA ASN A 190 18.69 -3.55 11.96
C ASN A 190 18.76 -2.95 10.53
N PRO A 191 18.88 -1.62 10.37
CA PRO A 191 19.01 -0.97 9.07
C PRO A 191 20.17 -1.47 8.22
N SER A 192 21.27 -1.94 8.82
CA SER A 192 22.40 -2.49 8.07
C SER A 192 22.03 -3.71 7.22
N ARG A 193 20.95 -4.40 7.57
CA ARG A 193 20.42 -5.59 6.88
C ARG A 193 19.39 -5.26 5.79
N TYR A 194 19.11 -3.97 5.53
CA TYR A 194 18.16 -3.57 4.51
C TYR A 194 18.57 -4.06 3.11
N PRO A 195 17.78 -4.95 2.46
CA PRO A 195 18.25 -5.66 1.27
C PRO A 195 18.09 -4.89 -0.05
N PHE A 196 17.49 -3.69 -0.02
CA PHE A 196 17.24 -2.89 -1.22
C PHE A 196 18.25 -1.74 -1.34
N GLY A 197 18.69 -1.42 -2.55
CA GLY A 197 19.62 -0.31 -2.81
C GLY A 197 20.46 -0.53 -4.06
N ARG A 198 21.30 0.46 -4.43
CA ARG A 198 22.15 0.39 -5.62
C ARG A 198 23.10 -0.81 -5.61
N ASP A 199 23.70 -1.07 -4.47
CA ASP A 199 24.69 -2.14 -4.29
C ASP A 199 24.06 -3.46 -3.77
N ARG A 200 22.72 -3.55 -3.79
CA ARG A 200 21.96 -4.69 -3.30
C ARG A 200 20.91 -5.10 -4.32
N TYR A 201 19.63 -5.09 -3.95
CA TYR A 201 18.55 -5.39 -4.89
C TYR A 201 17.84 -4.12 -5.34
N VAL A 202 17.76 -3.93 -6.65
CA VAL A 202 17.01 -2.83 -7.30
C VAL A 202 15.74 -3.40 -7.90
N ILE A 203 14.58 -2.84 -7.52
CA ILE A 203 13.30 -3.26 -8.08
C ILE A 203 13.26 -2.93 -9.57
N PRO A 204 13.01 -3.91 -10.47
CA PRO A 204 12.94 -3.67 -11.89
C PRO A 204 11.74 -2.79 -12.21
N LYS A 205 11.95 -1.80 -13.09
CA LYS A 205 10.89 -0.92 -13.56
C LYS A 205 10.25 -1.52 -14.81
N ALA A 206 8.94 -1.72 -14.77
CA ALA A 206 8.18 -2.02 -15.97
C ALA A 206 8.15 -0.77 -16.89
N ALA A 207 8.35 -0.97 -18.19
CA ALA A 207 8.12 0.10 -19.16
C ALA A 207 6.64 0.55 -19.09
N PRO A 208 6.36 1.84 -19.25
CA PRO A 208 4.98 2.33 -19.28
C PRO A 208 4.23 1.71 -20.46
N ARG A 209 3.19 0.94 -20.18
CA ARG A 209 2.44 0.16 -21.19
C ARG A 209 1.37 0.94 -21.94
N SER A 210 1.06 2.16 -21.54
CA SER A 210 -0.05 2.91 -22.11
C SER A 210 0.47 4.19 -22.74
N VAL A 211 0.42 4.23 -24.04
CA VAL A 211 0.51 5.46 -24.83
C VAL A 211 -0.91 5.99 -25.00
N GLY A 212 -1.11 7.31 -25.06
CA GLY A 212 -2.39 7.89 -25.48
C GLY A 212 -2.67 7.50 -26.93
N LEU A 213 -3.95 7.50 -27.33
CA LEU A 213 -4.32 7.30 -28.74
C LEU A 213 -3.98 8.56 -29.53
N SER A 214 -3.53 8.40 -30.77
CA SER A 214 -3.48 9.48 -31.75
C SER A 214 -4.90 9.94 -32.11
N LEU A 215 -5.07 11.12 -32.67
CA LEU A 215 -6.40 11.60 -33.11
C LEU A 215 -7.01 10.68 -34.16
N GLU A 216 -6.19 10.17 -35.09
CA GLU A 216 -6.62 9.23 -36.12
C GLU A 216 -7.10 7.89 -35.52
N ASP A 217 -6.36 7.32 -34.57
CA ASP A 217 -6.73 6.08 -33.89
C ASP A 217 -7.99 6.28 -33.02
N LEU A 218 -8.12 7.47 -32.40
CA LEU A 218 -9.31 7.83 -31.63
C LEU A 218 -10.55 7.91 -32.52
N GLU A 219 -10.44 8.46 -33.72
CA GLU A 219 -11.56 8.49 -34.68
C GLU A 219 -11.94 7.09 -35.17
N LYS A 220 -10.97 6.25 -35.52
CA LYS A 220 -11.22 4.84 -35.84
C LYS A 220 -11.93 4.14 -34.71
N PHE A 221 -11.47 4.36 -33.47
CA PHE A 221 -12.07 3.75 -32.27
C PHE A 221 -13.48 4.28 -32.01
N ARG A 222 -13.73 5.59 -32.10
CA ARG A 222 -15.05 6.23 -31.94
C ARG A 222 -16.06 5.64 -32.89
N ASN A 223 -15.69 5.41 -34.16
CA ASN A 223 -16.55 4.94 -35.24
C ASN A 223 -16.70 3.42 -35.29
N TYR A 224 -16.03 2.68 -34.42
CA TYR A 224 -16.11 1.23 -34.38
C TYR A 224 -17.55 0.74 -34.23
N LYS A 225 -17.90 -0.28 -35.02
CA LYS A 225 -19.17 -1.00 -34.96
C LYS A 225 -18.89 -2.47 -34.71
N GLY A 226 -19.54 -3.07 -33.73
CA GLY A 226 -19.34 -4.45 -33.37
C GLY A 226 -20.49 -5.02 -32.56
N THR A 227 -20.20 -5.99 -31.71
CA THR A 227 -21.25 -6.52 -30.83
C THR A 227 -21.69 -5.48 -29.80
N ARG A 228 -22.96 -5.56 -29.37
CA ARG A 228 -23.50 -4.66 -28.35
C ARG A 228 -22.65 -4.55 -27.09
N ALA A 229 -22.01 -5.66 -26.68
CA ALA A 229 -21.11 -5.67 -25.53
C ALA A 229 -19.82 -4.87 -25.79
N MET A 230 -19.23 -4.98 -26.98
CA MET A 230 -18.03 -4.24 -27.35
C MET A 230 -18.32 -2.75 -27.51
N GLU A 231 -19.42 -2.39 -28.16
CA GLU A 231 -19.86 -0.99 -28.27
C GLU A 231 -20.09 -0.36 -26.89
N ARG A 232 -20.70 -1.11 -25.94
CA ARG A 232 -20.87 -0.64 -24.57
C ARG A 232 -19.55 -0.30 -23.88
N TYR A 233 -18.50 -1.12 -24.04
CA TYR A 233 -17.20 -0.83 -23.44
C TYR A 233 -16.42 0.24 -24.19
N ARG A 234 -16.59 0.35 -25.52
CA ARG A 234 -16.13 1.49 -26.31
C ARG A 234 -16.73 2.78 -25.75
N ASP A 235 -18.03 2.85 -25.65
CA ASP A 235 -18.76 4.04 -25.21
C ASP A 235 -18.44 4.39 -23.74
N LEU A 236 -18.25 3.40 -22.87
CA LEU A 236 -17.81 3.66 -21.50
C LEU A 236 -16.40 4.27 -21.43
N TRP A 237 -15.49 3.80 -22.30
CA TRP A 237 -14.16 4.39 -22.42
C TRP A 237 -14.23 5.81 -23.02
N MET A 238 -15.05 6.01 -24.06
CA MET A 238 -15.29 7.34 -24.64
C MET A 238 -15.88 8.31 -23.62
N PHE A 239 -16.80 7.87 -22.77
CA PHE A 239 -17.32 8.69 -21.69
C PHE A 239 -16.21 9.12 -20.72
N SER A 240 -15.32 8.19 -20.33
CA SER A 240 -14.16 8.53 -19.52
C SER A 240 -13.25 9.55 -20.22
N TYR A 241 -12.98 9.38 -21.52
CA TYR A 241 -12.17 10.29 -22.32
C TYR A 241 -12.79 11.71 -22.40
N LEU A 242 -14.06 11.80 -22.77
CA LEU A 242 -14.81 13.06 -22.87
C LEU A 242 -14.94 13.78 -21.53
N SER A 243 -14.85 13.05 -20.43
CA SER A 243 -14.84 13.60 -19.06
C SER A 243 -13.41 14.00 -18.60
N GLY A 244 -12.48 14.29 -19.52
CA GLY A 244 -11.12 14.66 -19.17
C GLY A 244 -10.26 13.52 -18.58
N GLY A 245 -10.64 12.28 -18.88
CA GLY A 245 -9.96 11.09 -18.36
C GLY A 245 -10.42 10.67 -16.96
N MET A 246 -11.69 10.81 -16.68
CA MET A 246 -12.32 10.38 -15.41
C MET A 246 -11.94 8.95 -15.09
N ASN A 247 -11.55 8.71 -13.84
CA ASN A 247 -11.19 7.35 -13.38
C ASN A 247 -12.42 6.43 -13.47
N PHE A 248 -12.24 5.19 -13.90
CA PHE A 248 -13.30 4.20 -13.99
C PHE A 248 -14.01 3.93 -12.66
N ARG A 249 -13.32 4.06 -11.53
CA ARG A 249 -13.97 4.00 -10.22
C ARG A 249 -15.01 5.11 -10.09
N ASP A 250 -14.64 6.34 -10.38
CA ASP A 250 -15.52 7.50 -10.27
C ASP A 250 -16.67 7.37 -11.26
N LEU A 251 -16.40 7.01 -12.50
CA LEU A 251 -17.40 6.80 -13.56
C LEU A 251 -18.46 5.76 -13.18
N ILE A 252 -18.06 4.61 -12.62
CA ILE A 252 -18.99 3.53 -12.23
C ILE A 252 -19.94 3.96 -11.12
N PHE A 253 -19.46 4.83 -10.22
CA PHE A 253 -20.22 5.30 -9.07
C PHE A 253 -20.89 6.67 -9.24
N LEU A 254 -20.81 7.30 -10.43
CA LEU A 254 -21.56 8.51 -10.74
C LEU A 254 -23.06 8.30 -10.53
N GLN A 255 -23.71 9.29 -9.90
CA GLN A 255 -25.15 9.31 -9.62
C GLN A 255 -25.80 10.51 -10.30
N TYR A 256 -27.12 10.48 -10.43
CA TYR A 256 -27.86 11.60 -11.02
C TYR A 256 -27.68 12.91 -10.26
N ARG A 257 -27.44 12.87 -8.94
CA ARG A 257 -27.10 14.05 -8.14
C ARG A 257 -25.79 14.72 -8.53
N ASN A 258 -24.92 14.02 -9.25
CA ASN A 258 -23.68 14.59 -9.77
C ASN A 258 -23.91 15.42 -11.04
N ILE A 259 -25.10 15.36 -11.65
CA ILE A 259 -25.49 16.21 -12.77
C ILE A 259 -26.11 17.49 -12.20
N VAL A 260 -25.44 18.61 -12.41
CA VAL A 260 -25.89 19.95 -12.00
C VAL A 260 -25.96 20.82 -13.25
N GLY A 261 -27.19 21.12 -13.71
CA GLY A 261 -27.38 21.77 -15.00
C GLY A 261 -26.82 20.92 -16.15
N ASP A 262 -25.89 21.50 -16.90
CA ASP A 262 -25.24 20.87 -18.04
C ASP A 262 -23.83 20.34 -17.70
N GLU A 263 -23.53 20.15 -16.42
CA GLU A 263 -22.23 19.67 -15.95
C GLU A 263 -22.34 18.43 -15.07
N ILE A 264 -21.27 17.62 -15.05
CA ILE A 264 -21.05 16.58 -14.05
C ILE A 264 -20.09 17.16 -13.00
N CYS A 265 -20.58 17.27 -11.77
CA CYS A 265 -19.80 17.73 -10.62
C CYS A 265 -19.50 16.55 -9.71
N TYR A 266 -18.23 16.23 -9.51
CA TYR A 266 -17.84 15.11 -8.65
C TYR A 266 -16.50 15.34 -7.94
N MET A 267 -16.37 14.73 -6.78
CA MET A 267 -15.10 14.65 -6.05
C MET A 267 -14.35 13.40 -6.50
N PRO A 268 -13.13 13.51 -7.07
CA PRO A 268 -12.35 12.34 -7.46
C PRO A 268 -12.01 11.44 -6.27
N SER A 269 -12.24 10.13 -6.40
CA SER A 269 -12.01 9.13 -5.34
C SER A 269 -10.54 8.98 -4.90
N ILE A 270 -9.60 9.58 -5.63
CA ILE A 270 -8.19 9.63 -5.26
C ILE A 270 -7.91 10.66 -4.15
N ILE A 271 -8.84 11.59 -3.95
CA ILE A 271 -8.74 12.62 -2.91
C ILE A 271 -9.26 12.02 -1.61
N THR A 272 -8.38 11.89 -0.62
CA THR A 272 -8.70 11.26 0.67
C THR A 272 -9.30 12.25 1.67
N VAL A 273 -9.00 13.53 1.53
CA VAL A 273 -9.57 14.60 2.36
C VAL A 273 -10.48 15.43 1.46
N PRO A 274 -11.80 15.47 1.71
CA PRO A 274 -12.72 16.31 0.95
C PRO A 274 -12.29 17.77 1.02
N ASP A 275 -12.23 18.41 -0.15
CA ASP A 275 -11.85 19.82 -0.29
C ASP A 275 -12.60 20.34 -1.51
N ASP A 276 -13.52 21.24 -1.29
CA ASP A 276 -14.39 21.79 -2.34
C ASP A 276 -13.60 22.43 -3.49
N SER A 277 -12.39 22.92 -3.22
CA SER A 277 -11.49 23.43 -4.27
C SER A 277 -11.02 22.34 -5.26
N LYS A 278 -11.23 21.07 -4.92
CA LYS A 278 -10.88 19.90 -5.76
C LYS A 278 -12.09 19.26 -6.43
N LEU A 279 -13.26 19.89 -6.33
CA LEU A 279 -14.44 19.46 -7.08
C LEU A 279 -14.15 19.62 -8.57
N VAL A 280 -14.39 18.56 -9.33
CA VAL A 280 -14.18 18.56 -10.78
C VAL A 280 -15.51 18.81 -11.47
N HIS A 281 -15.52 19.80 -12.36
CA HIS A 281 -16.64 20.16 -13.21
C HIS A 281 -16.35 19.71 -14.64
N VAL A 282 -17.27 18.94 -15.21
CA VAL A 282 -17.13 18.39 -16.57
C VAL A 282 -18.40 18.76 -17.37
N PRO A 283 -18.29 19.59 -18.40
CA PRO A 283 -19.41 19.86 -19.29
C PRO A 283 -19.91 18.58 -19.96
N ILE A 284 -21.23 18.39 -20.00
CA ILE A 284 -21.85 17.21 -20.63
C ILE A 284 -22.00 17.49 -22.12
N THR A 285 -21.22 16.80 -22.94
CA THR A 285 -21.32 16.89 -24.41
C THR A 285 -22.53 16.09 -24.93
N ASP A 286 -22.97 16.39 -26.16
CA ASP A 286 -24.07 15.65 -26.80
C ASP A 286 -23.73 14.15 -26.95
N GLU A 287 -22.46 13.83 -27.24
CA GLU A 287 -21.99 12.45 -27.28
C GLU A 287 -22.12 11.75 -25.93
N MET A 288 -21.80 12.44 -24.82
CA MET A 288 -22.00 11.90 -23.47
C MET A 288 -23.49 11.68 -23.15
N ARG A 289 -24.38 12.61 -23.59
CA ARG A 289 -25.83 12.44 -23.45
C ARG A 289 -26.32 11.22 -24.19
N GLU A 290 -25.81 10.98 -25.44
CA GLU A 290 -26.17 9.81 -26.23
C GLU A 290 -25.66 8.50 -25.59
N ILE A 291 -24.47 8.50 -25.02
CA ILE A 291 -23.93 7.35 -24.27
C ILE A 291 -24.82 7.04 -23.05
N LEU A 292 -25.23 8.06 -22.31
CA LEU A 292 -26.13 7.90 -21.16
C LEU A 292 -27.51 7.38 -21.61
N ARG A 293 -28.03 7.85 -22.73
CA ARG A 293 -29.30 7.37 -23.29
C ARG A 293 -29.24 5.87 -23.63
N ARG A 294 -28.12 5.40 -24.22
CA ARG A 294 -27.94 3.99 -24.62
C ARG A 294 -27.68 3.06 -23.45
N TRP A 295 -26.83 3.45 -22.54
CA TRP A 295 -26.27 2.56 -21.52
C TRP A 295 -26.59 2.93 -20.08
N GLY A 296 -27.12 4.13 -19.85
CA GLY A 296 -27.47 4.64 -18.54
C GLY A 296 -28.70 3.96 -17.94
N ASN A 297 -28.92 4.18 -16.67
CA ASN A 297 -30.18 3.94 -16.01
C ASN A 297 -31.20 5.02 -16.47
N PRO A 298 -32.46 4.68 -16.65
CA PRO A 298 -33.46 5.71 -16.88
C PRO A 298 -33.56 6.63 -15.67
N ASN A 299 -33.53 7.94 -15.92
CA ASN A 299 -33.74 8.91 -14.85
C ASN A 299 -35.22 8.82 -14.35
N ARG A 300 -35.39 8.41 -13.11
CA ARG A 300 -36.70 8.29 -12.44
C ARG A 300 -36.89 9.35 -11.35
N GLY A 301 -36.20 10.48 -11.45
CA GLY A 301 -36.24 11.54 -10.43
C GLY A 301 -35.61 11.18 -9.08
N LYS A 302 -34.75 10.13 -9.04
CA LYS A 302 -34.06 9.70 -7.82
C LYS A 302 -32.60 10.15 -7.89
N PRO A 303 -32.20 11.22 -7.18
CA PRO A 303 -30.83 11.77 -7.24
C PRO A 303 -29.72 10.77 -6.87
N GLY A 304 -30.01 9.83 -5.98
CA GLY A 304 -29.06 8.80 -5.55
C GLY A 304 -28.92 7.60 -6.50
N MET A 305 -29.66 7.58 -7.63
CA MET A 305 -29.53 6.49 -8.61
C MET A 305 -28.23 6.66 -9.41
N TYR A 306 -27.51 5.56 -9.61
CA TYR A 306 -26.29 5.54 -10.41
C TYR A 306 -26.58 5.79 -11.90
N LEU A 307 -25.70 6.54 -12.57
CA LEU A 307 -25.85 6.83 -14.00
C LEU A 307 -25.75 5.55 -14.84
N PHE A 308 -24.83 4.65 -14.51
CA PHE A 308 -24.62 3.40 -15.24
C PHE A 308 -25.13 2.16 -14.49
N ARG A 309 -25.52 1.13 -15.23
CA ARG A 309 -26.14 -0.11 -14.71
C ARG A 309 -25.13 -1.12 -14.16
N TYR A 310 -24.11 -0.67 -13.42
CA TYR A 310 -23.10 -1.56 -12.83
C TYR A 310 -23.39 -1.89 -11.38
N VAL A 311 -23.90 -0.93 -10.64
CA VAL A 311 -24.15 -1.07 -9.19
C VAL A 311 -25.56 -1.56 -8.94
N LYS A 312 -25.68 -2.66 -8.17
CA LYS A 312 -26.95 -3.21 -7.73
C LYS A 312 -26.95 -3.25 -6.20
N GLY A 313 -27.90 -2.54 -5.59
CA GLY A 313 -28.03 -2.51 -4.13
C GLY A 313 -26.91 -1.71 -3.43
N ARG A 314 -26.79 -1.94 -2.13
CA ARG A 314 -25.78 -1.31 -1.27
C ARG A 314 -24.55 -2.21 -1.24
N LEU A 315 -23.40 -1.65 -1.54
CA LEU A 315 -22.12 -2.39 -1.60
C LEU A 315 -21.20 -1.92 -0.48
N THR A 316 -20.49 -2.85 0.13
CA THR A 316 -19.33 -2.58 0.99
C THR A 316 -18.17 -2.01 0.17
N GLU A 317 -17.18 -1.42 0.81
CA GLU A 317 -16.00 -0.88 0.10
C GLU A 317 -15.20 -1.99 -0.62
N GLU A 318 -15.16 -3.20 -0.06
CA GLU A 318 -14.55 -4.36 -0.72
C GLU A 318 -15.30 -4.77 -1.98
N GLU A 319 -16.63 -4.88 -1.89
CA GLU A 319 -17.49 -5.21 -3.03
C GLU A 319 -17.39 -4.15 -4.14
N LYS A 320 -17.28 -2.86 -3.76
CA LYS A 320 -17.00 -1.76 -4.71
C LYS A 320 -15.66 -1.97 -5.42
N ALA A 321 -14.59 -2.29 -4.69
CA ALA A 321 -13.27 -2.54 -5.27
C ALA A 321 -13.28 -3.75 -6.22
N VAL A 322 -13.97 -4.82 -5.86
CA VAL A 322 -14.14 -6.03 -6.70
C VAL A 322 -14.92 -5.69 -7.98
N LEU A 323 -16.02 -4.94 -7.84
CA LEU A 323 -16.84 -4.51 -8.99
C LEU A 323 -16.03 -3.67 -9.98
N VAL A 324 -15.33 -2.65 -9.49
CA VAL A 324 -14.46 -1.79 -10.32
C VAL A 324 -13.43 -2.61 -11.07
N ARG A 325 -12.75 -3.52 -10.39
CA ARG A 325 -11.75 -4.41 -11.02
C ARG A 325 -12.37 -5.27 -12.10
N LYS A 326 -13.54 -5.85 -11.84
CA LYS A 326 -14.28 -6.66 -12.81
C LYS A 326 -14.62 -5.86 -14.06
N VAL A 327 -15.17 -4.64 -13.90
CA VAL A 327 -15.54 -3.76 -15.03
C VAL A 327 -14.31 -3.36 -15.83
N ILE A 328 -13.22 -2.93 -15.16
CA ILE A 328 -11.95 -2.59 -15.82
C ILE A 328 -11.39 -3.79 -16.60
N CYS A 329 -11.42 -4.98 -16.03
CA CYS A 329 -10.93 -6.18 -16.69
C CYS A 329 -11.71 -6.51 -17.96
N LEU A 330 -13.04 -6.44 -17.89
CA LEU A 330 -13.92 -6.68 -19.03
C LEU A 330 -13.76 -5.58 -20.11
N CYS A 331 -13.67 -4.33 -19.69
CA CYS A 331 -13.41 -3.20 -20.58
C CYS A 331 -12.06 -3.38 -21.30
N ASN A 332 -10.98 -3.63 -20.58
CA ASN A 332 -9.65 -3.83 -21.17
C ASN A 332 -9.60 -5.05 -22.11
N ARG A 333 -10.41 -6.08 -21.87
CA ARG A 333 -10.55 -7.21 -22.80
C ARG A 333 -11.23 -6.77 -24.11
N ALA A 334 -12.32 -6.01 -24.00
CA ALA A 334 -13.01 -5.45 -25.15
C ALA A 334 -12.13 -4.48 -25.94
N LEU A 335 -11.44 -3.55 -25.26
CA LEU A 335 -10.52 -2.60 -25.89
C LEU A 335 -9.43 -3.30 -26.69
N ARG A 336 -8.81 -4.35 -26.17
CA ARG A 336 -7.79 -5.13 -26.89
C ARG A 336 -8.35 -5.80 -28.15
N LYS A 337 -9.57 -6.33 -28.06
CA LYS A 337 -10.22 -6.97 -29.21
C LYS A 337 -10.57 -5.92 -30.27
N ILE A 338 -11.15 -4.78 -29.87
CA ILE A 338 -11.46 -3.66 -30.78
C ILE A 338 -10.16 -3.18 -31.46
N SER A 339 -9.10 -2.93 -30.68
CA SER A 339 -7.79 -2.48 -31.24
C SER A 339 -7.28 -3.43 -32.31
N SER A 340 -7.38 -4.76 -32.08
CA SER A 340 -6.96 -5.76 -33.07
C SER A 340 -7.82 -5.74 -34.32
N GLU A 341 -9.15 -5.52 -34.18
CA GLU A 341 -10.08 -5.50 -35.33
C GLU A 341 -9.91 -4.26 -36.21
N ILE A 342 -9.57 -3.11 -35.63
CA ILE A 342 -9.40 -1.85 -36.38
C ILE A 342 -7.94 -1.47 -36.66
N GLY A 343 -6.99 -2.34 -36.31
CA GLY A 343 -5.57 -2.17 -36.65
C GLY A 343 -4.87 -1.03 -35.91
N ILE A 344 -5.26 -0.73 -34.65
CA ILE A 344 -4.61 0.29 -33.81
C ILE A 344 -3.80 -0.34 -32.68
N PRO A 345 -2.84 0.37 -32.07
CA PRO A 345 -2.10 -0.12 -30.92
C PRO A 345 -3.02 -0.49 -29.76
N ALA A 346 -2.73 -1.61 -29.08
CA ALA A 346 -3.49 -2.04 -27.93
C ALA A 346 -3.36 -1.05 -26.76
N PHE A 347 -4.47 -0.61 -26.22
CA PHE A 347 -4.56 0.34 -25.13
C PHE A 347 -5.47 -0.15 -23.99
N THR A 348 -5.52 0.60 -22.90
CA THR A 348 -6.28 0.25 -21.70
C THR A 348 -7.17 1.41 -21.25
N THR A 349 -7.99 1.17 -20.22
CA THR A 349 -8.78 2.22 -19.58
C THR A 349 -7.96 3.43 -19.12
N LEU A 350 -6.66 3.23 -18.82
CA LEU A 350 -5.77 4.33 -18.41
C LEU A 350 -5.40 5.27 -19.56
N ALA A 351 -5.53 4.83 -20.81
CA ALA A 351 -5.22 5.66 -21.98
C ALA A 351 -6.19 6.85 -22.08
N ALA A 352 -7.44 6.73 -21.62
CA ALA A 352 -8.40 7.82 -21.63
C ALA A 352 -7.83 9.11 -20.99
N LYS A 353 -7.20 8.98 -19.83
CA LYS A 353 -6.57 10.13 -19.13
C LYS A 353 -5.36 10.71 -19.86
N ARG A 354 -4.66 9.92 -20.65
CA ARG A 354 -3.46 10.35 -21.39
C ARG A 354 -3.79 10.93 -22.74
N SER A 355 -4.89 10.47 -23.36
CA SER A 355 -5.39 10.99 -24.63
C SER A 355 -6.20 12.28 -24.47
N ALA A 356 -6.75 12.55 -23.27
CA ALA A 356 -7.51 13.75 -22.95
C ALA A 356 -6.63 14.97 -22.58
N ARG A 357 -5.31 14.79 -22.55
CA ARG A 357 -4.31 15.86 -22.34
C ARG A 357 -3.67 16.24 -23.66
#